data_1c9a3414b4e1f95c0ed54c986ff8545b
#
_entry.id   1c9a3414b4e1f95c0ed54c986ff8545b
#
_cell.length_a   1.000
_cell.length_b   1.000
_cell.length_c   1.000
_cell.angle_alpha   90.00
_cell.angle_beta   90.00
_cell.angle_gamma   90.00
#
_symmetry.space_group_name_H-M   'P 1'
#
loop_
_entity.id
_entity.type
_entity.pdbx_description
1 polymer ?
#
loop_
_entity_poly.entity_id
_entity_poly.type
_entity_poly.pdbx_seq_one_letter_code
_entity_poly.pdbx_strand_id
1 'polypeptide(L)'
;MNKVNILSIVFAGICAFSACTDDKDPVINDLKDSEGNNISFTLNAPNNSSYTLMPENASSIIDIFTCEQPDYGFAAGVTYTVQVCEGGTEFEKFESLPTTGSGEKVLIKTFELNDAMNNLGMVNPTVAYNVDFRLKAFINDSVPELYSNTVNMAITPYSGARTQVYFVGDIFDNGWNNNDPSMRIFADDDVNNMLFTYTGFVKAGSAFKIIQTPGDWGIQWGYDSDGALSNDGGSGNIEGWLLYDHVRLGW
;
A
#
# COMPACT_ATOMS: atom_id res chain seq x y z
N MET A 1 48.68 -63.34 43.41
CA MET A 1 48.24 -62.09 44.04
C MET A 1 48.62 -60.92 43.13
N ASN A 2 47.80 -60.55 42.20
CA ASN A 2 48.08 -59.47 41.25
C ASN A 2 47.15 -58.28 41.51
N LYS A 3 47.74 -57.16 41.86
CA LYS A 3 47.03 -55.91 41.98
C LYS A 3 46.83 -55.31 40.62
N VAL A 4 45.56 -55.18 40.23
CA VAL A 4 45.17 -54.46 39.05
C VAL A 4 44.92 -53.00 39.45
N ASN A 5 45.77 -52.11 38.94
CA ASN A 5 45.56 -50.67 39.09
C ASN A 5 44.59 -50.23 37.98
N ILE A 6 43.45 -49.88 38.36
CA ILE A 6 42.46 -49.24 37.47
C ILE A 6 42.79 -47.74 37.48
N LEU A 7 43.41 -47.27 36.39
CA LEU A 7 43.59 -45.85 36.12
C LEU A 7 42.30 -45.32 35.49
N SER A 8 41.48 -44.70 36.31
CA SER A 8 40.28 -44.00 35.82
C SER A 8 40.71 -42.70 35.12
N ILE A 9 40.72 -42.72 33.82
CA ILE A 9 40.84 -41.52 32.99
C ILE A 9 39.49 -40.83 32.99
N VAL A 10 39.36 -39.81 33.84
CA VAL A 10 38.23 -38.87 33.74
C VAL A 10 38.51 -37.95 32.54
N PHE A 11 37.93 -38.26 31.44
CA PHE A 11 37.88 -37.33 30.27
C PHE A 11 36.87 -36.26 30.59
N ALA A 12 37.30 -35.17 31.22
CA ALA A 12 36.50 -33.97 31.33
C ALA A 12 36.39 -33.34 29.93
N GLY A 13 35.35 -33.73 29.19
CA GLY A 13 34.95 -33.06 27.96
C GLY A 13 34.52 -31.64 28.28
N ILE A 14 35.44 -30.69 28.15
CA ILE A 14 35.09 -29.29 28.08
C ILE A 14 34.36 -29.08 26.76
N CYS A 15 33.05 -29.22 26.78
CA CYS A 15 32.21 -28.64 25.74
C CYS A 15 32.36 -27.13 25.82
N ALA A 16 33.32 -26.57 25.09
CA ALA A 16 33.31 -25.17 24.76
C ALA A 16 32.04 -24.94 23.91
N PHE A 17 30.98 -24.55 24.57
CA PHE A 17 29.89 -23.89 23.88
C PHE A 17 30.46 -22.57 23.38
N SER A 18 30.96 -22.59 22.14
CA SER A 18 31.02 -21.38 21.35
C SER A 18 29.59 -20.95 21.22
N ALA A 19 29.07 -20.20 22.18
CA ALA A 19 27.96 -19.34 21.93
C ALA A 19 28.44 -18.41 20.82
N CYS A 20 28.02 -18.66 19.61
CA CYS A 20 28.02 -17.63 18.59
C CYS A 20 27.13 -16.52 19.12
N THR A 21 27.71 -15.60 19.84
CA THR A 21 27.11 -14.31 20.14
C THR A 21 27.38 -13.38 18.97
N ASP A 22 26.95 -13.78 17.79
CA ASP A 22 26.82 -12.90 16.64
C ASP A 22 25.35 -12.81 16.20
N ASP A 23 24.44 -12.77 17.17
CA ASP A 23 23.19 -12.08 16.98
C ASP A 23 23.51 -10.58 17.00
N LYS A 24 24.15 -10.13 15.93
CA LYS A 24 24.10 -8.71 15.60
C LYS A 24 22.68 -8.47 15.16
N ASP A 25 21.91 -7.88 16.06
CA ASP A 25 20.65 -7.24 15.67
C ASP A 25 20.96 -6.43 14.41
N PRO A 26 20.13 -6.51 13.37
CA PRO A 26 20.37 -5.76 12.14
C PRO A 26 20.49 -4.28 12.52
N VAL A 27 21.68 -3.73 12.33
CA VAL A 27 21.94 -2.32 12.61
C VAL A 27 21.46 -1.56 11.39
N ILE A 28 20.48 -0.70 11.60
CA ILE A 28 20.04 0.24 10.56
C ILE A 28 21.22 1.18 10.27
N ASN A 29 21.59 1.31 8.99
CA ASN A 29 22.59 2.30 8.58
C ASN A 29 22.17 3.69 9.06
N ASP A 30 23.13 4.56 9.29
CA ASP A 30 22.82 5.97 9.47
C ASP A 30 22.15 6.49 8.19
N LEU A 31 20.81 6.68 8.30
CA LEU A 31 19.98 7.12 7.16
C LEU A 31 20.17 8.62 6.87
N LYS A 32 21.34 9.13 7.20
CA LYS A 32 21.76 10.51 6.94
C LYS A 32 23.05 10.52 6.15
N ASP A 33 23.13 11.46 5.22
CA ASP A 33 24.36 11.75 4.50
C ASP A 33 25.38 12.48 5.40
N SER A 34 26.58 12.76 4.86
CA SER A 34 27.63 13.48 5.56
C SER A 34 27.27 14.92 5.98
N GLU A 35 26.18 15.46 5.41
CA GLU A 35 25.65 16.80 5.69
C GLU A 35 24.49 16.76 6.70
N GLY A 36 24.05 15.55 7.10
CA GLY A 36 22.97 15.34 8.04
C GLY A 36 21.57 15.31 7.40
N ASN A 37 21.47 15.32 6.07
CA ASN A 37 20.20 15.15 5.36
C ASN A 37 19.81 13.67 5.30
N ASN A 38 18.52 13.39 5.24
CA ASN A 38 18.07 12.01 5.01
C ASN A 38 18.59 11.50 3.67
N ILE A 39 19.14 10.29 3.64
CA ILE A 39 19.50 9.64 2.38
C ILE A 39 18.24 9.44 1.55
N SER A 40 18.39 9.57 0.25
CA SER A 40 17.35 9.25 -0.73
C SER A 40 17.81 8.06 -1.56
N PHE A 41 16.87 7.40 -2.21
CA PHE A 41 17.14 6.36 -3.18
C PHE A 41 16.65 6.79 -4.57
N THR A 42 17.08 6.09 -5.61
CA THR A 42 16.82 6.52 -6.98
C THR A 42 15.52 5.93 -7.52
N LEU A 43 14.60 6.80 -7.91
CA LEU A 43 13.50 6.50 -8.83
C LEU A 43 13.99 6.81 -10.25
N ASN A 44 14.02 5.79 -11.12
CA ASN A 44 14.42 5.96 -12.51
C ASN A 44 13.29 6.62 -13.31
N ALA A 45 13.64 7.56 -14.15
CA ALA A 45 12.68 8.17 -15.05
C ALA A 45 12.13 7.11 -16.04
N PRO A 46 10.82 7.09 -16.30
CA PRO A 46 10.23 6.20 -17.29
C PRO A 46 10.67 6.57 -18.71
N ASN A 47 10.46 5.65 -19.65
CA ASN A 47 10.81 5.90 -21.05
C ASN A 47 9.95 7.00 -21.69
N ASN A 48 8.72 7.14 -21.24
CA ASN A 48 7.81 8.17 -21.71
C ASN A 48 7.71 9.30 -20.68
N SER A 49 7.71 10.53 -21.15
CA SER A 49 7.55 11.72 -20.32
C SER A 49 6.13 12.30 -20.34
N SER A 50 5.22 11.70 -21.10
CA SER A 50 3.83 12.14 -21.18
C SER A 50 2.85 11.01 -21.46
N TYR A 51 1.64 11.14 -20.89
CA TYR A 51 0.53 10.21 -21.06
C TYR A 51 -0.78 10.96 -21.15
N THR A 52 -1.70 10.43 -21.98
CA THR A 52 -3.11 10.80 -21.96
C THR A 52 -3.88 9.61 -21.38
N LEU A 53 -4.47 9.82 -20.21
CA LEU A 53 -5.29 8.81 -19.56
C LEU A 53 -6.63 8.71 -20.27
N MET A 54 -7.17 7.50 -20.38
CA MET A 54 -8.46 7.24 -21.04
C MET A 54 -9.29 6.29 -20.18
N PRO A 55 -10.62 6.52 -20.07
CA PRO A 55 -11.51 5.63 -19.31
C PRO A 55 -11.44 4.18 -19.81
N GLU A 56 -11.30 3.97 -21.12
CA GLU A 56 -11.23 2.64 -21.74
C GLU A 56 -10.00 1.84 -21.27
N ASN A 57 -8.95 2.54 -20.81
CA ASN A 57 -7.72 1.96 -20.30
C ASN A 57 -7.63 2.02 -18.76
N ALA A 58 -8.73 2.30 -18.08
CA ALA A 58 -8.73 2.53 -16.63
C ALA A 58 -8.05 1.39 -15.84
N SER A 59 -8.32 0.14 -16.16
CA SER A 59 -7.74 -1.03 -15.51
C SER A 59 -6.30 -1.36 -15.96
N SER A 60 -5.79 -0.68 -16.98
CA SER A 60 -4.47 -0.95 -17.54
C SER A 60 -3.37 -0.33 -16.70
N ILE A 61 -2.19 -0.95 -16.76
CA ILE A 61 -0.96 -0.36 -16.27
C ILE A 61 -0.52 0.70 -17.29
N ILE A 62 -0.37 1.94 -16.84
CA ILE A 62 0.12 3.04 -17.66
C ILE A 62 1.65 2.95 -17.81
N ASP A 63 2.34 2.65 -16.72
CA ASP A 63 3.79 2.51 -16.70
C ASP A 63 4.25 1.64 -15.52
N ILE A 64 5.52 1.27 -15.55
CA ILE A 64 6.22 0.55 -14.50
C ILE A 64 7.42 1.39 -14.08
N PHE A 65 7.37 1.96 -12.90
CA PHE A 65 8.51 2.61 -12.31
C PHE A 65 9.54 1.58 -11.85
N THR A 66 10.80 1.88 -12.08
CA THR A 66 11.91 1.11 -11.52
C THR A 66 12.69 1.97 -10.54
N CYS A 67 13.21 1.35 -9.49
CA CYS A 67 13.99 2.03 -8.47
C CYS A 67 15.17 1.17 -8.03
N GLU A 68 16.18 1.83 -7.49
CA GLU A 68 17.21 1.15 -6.72
C GLU A 68 16.75 1.06 -5.27
N GLN A 69 16.93 -0.11 -4.66
CA GLN A 69 16.53 -0.30 -3.26
C GLN A 69 17.41 0.55 -2.34
N PRO A 70 16.82 1.27 -1.37
CA PRO A 70 17.61 1.98 -0.36
C PRO A 70 18.49 1.02 0.46
N ASP A 71 19.70 1.43 0.76
CA ASP A 71 20.60 0.67 1.63
C ASP A 71 20.32 0.98 3.10
N TYR A 72 19.59 0.09 3.75
CA TYR A 72 19.31 0.16 5.18
C TYR A 72 20.42 -0.50 6.05
N GLY A 73 21.50 -1.04 5.45
CA GLY A 73 22.54 -1.80 6.14
C GLY A 73 22.22 -3.28 6.38
N PHE A 74 21.04 -3.72 5.98
CA PHE A 74 20.60 -5.11 6.06
C PHE A 74 19.59 -5.42 4.96
N ALA A 75 19.41 -6.72 4.66
CA ALA A 75 18.40 -7.15 3.71
C ALA A 75 16.98 -6.91 4.31
N ALA A 76 16.25 -5.96 3.78
CA ALA A 76 14.91 -5.60 4.22
C ALA A 76 13.86 -5.87 3.15
N GLY A 77 12.69 -6.29 3.58
CA GLY A 77 11.48 -6.31 2.74
C GLY A 77 10.90 -4.90 2.66
N VAL A 78 11.20 -4.16 1.60
CA VAL A 78 10.75 -2.78 1.43
C VAL A 78 9.45 -2.76 0.65
N THR A 79 8.46 -2.02 1.15
CA THR A 79 7.23 -1.69 0.45
C THR A 79 7.34 -0.28 -0.13
N TYR A 80 7.01 -0.14 -1.42
CA TYR A 80 7.02 1.15 -2.10
C TYR A 80 5.61 1.61 -2.39
N THR A 81 5.35 2.89 -2.08
CA THR A 81 4.09 3.58 -2.43
C THR A 81 4.43 4.75 -3.33
N VAL A 82 3.73 4.86 -4.46
CA VAL A 82 3.84 6.02 -5.35
C VAL A 82 3.08 7.19 -4.73
N GLN A 83 3.73 8.33 -4.62
CA GLN A 83 3.10 9.59 -4.27
C GLN A 83 3.14 10.53 -5.46
N VAL A 84 2.06 11.25 -5.67
CA VAL A 84 1.90 12.21 -6.78
C VAL A 84 1.44 13.56 -6.26
N CYS A 85 1.93 14.63 -6.88
CA CYS A 85 1.45 15.99 -6.63
C CYS A 85 1.48 16.82 -7.92
N GLU A 86 0.91 18.02 -7.88
CA GLU A 86 1.09 19.00 -8.96
C GLU A 86 2.56 19.39 -9.05
N GLY A 87 3.08 19.48 -10.27
CA GLY A 87 4.50 19.74 -10.51
C GLY A 87 4.99 21.05 -9.90
N GLY A 88 6.13 20.97 -9.20
CA GLY A 88 6.76 22.09 -8.54
C GLY A 88 6.17 22.50 -7.20
N THR A 89 5.23 21.71 -6.62
CA THR A 89 4.63 21.99 -5.30
C THR A 89 5.35 21.29 -4.13
N GLU A 90 6.46 20.58 -4.42
CA GLU A 90 7.31 19.94 -3.40
C GLU A 90 6.53 19.00 -2.46
N PHE A 91 5.44 18.39 -2.95
CA PHE A 91 4.55 17.49 -2.18
C PHE A 91 3.91 18.15 -0.94
N GLU A 92 3.67 19.46 -0.95
CA GLU A 92 2.88 20.12 0.10
C GLU A 92 1.45 19.54 0.17
N LYS A 93 0.86 19.25 -0.98
CA LYS A 93 -0.38 18.48 -1.12
C LYS A 93 -0.13 17.34 -2.11
N PHE A 94 -0.34 16.12 -1.68
CA PHE A 94 -0.09 14.95 -2.49
C PHE A 94 -1.14 13.86 -2.27
N GLU A 95 -1.22 12.94 -3.21
CA GLU A 95 -1.99 11.71 -3.10
C GLU A 95 -1.04 10.50 -3.17
N SER A 96 -1.38 9.45 -2.43
CA SER A 96 -0.69 8.16 -2.49
C SER A 96 -1.50 7.19 -3.33
N LEU A 97 -0.88 6.56 -4.33
CA LEU A 97 -1.57 5.56 -5.13
C LEU A 97 -1.80 4.28 -4.29
N PRO A 98 -2.99 3.65 -4.38
CA PRO A 98 -3.31 2.45 -3.61
C PRO A 98 -2.41 1.24 -3.91
N THR A 99 -2.00 1.07 -5.18
CA THR A 99 -1.11 -0.03 -5.55
C THR A 99 0.28 0.19 -4.99
N THR A 100 0.75 -0.75 -4.20
CA THR A 100 2.12 -0.78 -3.67
C THR A 100 2.98 -1.74 -4.47
N GLY A 101 4.28 -1.54 -4.41
CA GLY A 101 5.28 -2.41 -5.02
C GLY A 101 6.26 -2.99 -4.01
N SER A 102 6.96 -4.03 -4.42
CA SER A 102 8.09 -4.59 -3.70
C SER A 102 9.21 -4.94 -4.70
N GLY A 103 10.45 -4.88 -4.24
CA GLY A 103 11.59 -5.03 -5.13
C GLY A 103 11.82 -3.79 -6.01
N GLU A 104 12.28 -3.98 -7.25
CA GLU A 104 12.73 -2.88 -8.09
C GLU A 104 11.64 -2.29 -9.00
N LYS A 105 10.39 -2.76 -8.91
CA LYS A 105 9.31 -2.38 -9.83
C LYS A 105 8.05 -1.99 -9.09
N VAL A 106 7.48 -0.84 -9.46
CA VAL A 106 6.20 -0.36 -8.95
C VAL A 106 5.28 -0.06 -10.13
N LEU A 107 4.11 -0.69 -10.12
CA LEU A 107 3.11 -0.55 -11.19
C LEU A 107 2.29 0.72 -10.95
N ILE A 108 1.99 1.45 -12.03
CA ILE A 108 1.08 2.60 -12.01
C ILE A 108 -0.14 2.24 -12.85
N LYS A 109 -1.30 2.17 -12.22
CA LYS A 109 -2.57 1.94 -12.91
C LYS A 109 -3.18 3.25 -13.34
N THR A 110 -3.75 3.24 -14.54
CA THR A 110 -4.37 4.41 -15.17
C THR A 110 -5.41 5.06 -14.26
N PHE A 111 -6.32 4.26 -13.69
CA PHE A 111 -7.38 4.81 -12.86
C PHE A 111 -6.89 5.39 -11.54
N GLU A 112 -5.91 4.74 -10.90
CA GLU A 112 -5.36 5.24 -9.62
C GLU A 112 -4.71 6.60 -9.80
N LEU A 113 -3.98 6.77 -10.89
CA LEU A 113 -3.38 8.06 -11.23
C LEU A 113 -4.44 9.11 -11.55
N ASN A 114 -5.46 8.76 -12.36
CA ASN A 114 -6.54 9.69 -12.70
C ASN A 114 -7.31 10.16 -11.47
N ASP A 115 -7.62 9.25 -10.54
CA ASP A 115 -8.33 9.59 -9.31
C ASP A 115 -7.47 10.47 -8.39
N ALA A 116 -6.18 10.16 -8.27
CA ALA A 116 -5.25 11.00 -7.52
C ALA A 116 -5.17 12.42 -8.11
N MET A 117 -5.10 12.55 -9.44
CA MET A 117 -5.12 13.84 -10.12
C MET A 117 -6.42 14.61 -9.86
N ASN A 118 -7.56 13.93 -9.93
CA ASN A 118 -8.87 14.54 -9.65
C ASN A 118 -8.96 15.05 -8.21
N ASN A 119 -8.49 14.28 -7.23
CA ASN A 119 -8.43 14.67 -5.82
C ASN A 119 -7.52 15.90 -5.59
N LEU A 120 -6.49 16.03 -6.40
CA LEU A 120 -5.57 17.18 -6.38
C LEU A 120 -6.11 18.40 -7.16
N GLY A 121 -7.27 18.26 -7.84
CA GLY A 121 -7.90 19.33 -8.61
C GLY A 121 -7.46 19.41 -10.08
N MET A 122 -6.64 18.47 -10.54
CA MET A 122 -6.21 18.36 -11.95
C MET A 122 -7.26 17.58 -12.76
N VAL A 123 -8.37 18.22 -13.11
CA VAL A 123 -9.59 17.56 -13.63
C VAL A 123 -9.90 17.84 -15.11
N ASN A 124 -9.18 18.76 -15.75
CA ASN A 124 -9.51 19.16 -17.13
C ASN A 124 -8.91 18.17 -18.16
N PRO A 125 -9.75 17.43 -18.93
CA PRO A 125 -9.29 16.40 -19.85
C PRO A 125 -8.63 16.95 -21.13
N THR A 126 -8.55 18.27 -21.28
CA THR A 126 -7.88 18.92 -22.41
C THR A 126 -6.56 19.58 -22.04
N VAL A 127 -6.16 19.46 -20.76
CA VAL A 127 -4.94 20.07 -20.23
C VAL A 127 -3.96 18.96 -19.82
N ALA A 128 -2.73 19.04 -20.33
CA ALA A 128 -1.63 18.23 -19.82
C ALA A 128 -1.04 18.94 -18.59
N TYR A 129 -1.21 18.35 -17.44
CA TYR A 129 -0.65 18.82 -16.19
C TYR A 129 0.76 18.28 -15.99
N ASN A 130 1.66 19.10 -15.45
CA ASN A 130 2.91 18.61 -14.91
C ASN A 130 2.63 17.92 -13.58
N VAL A 131 2.98 16.65 -13.46
CA VAL A 131 2.77 15.84 -12.27
C VAL A 131 4.12 15.35 -11.79
N ASP A 132 4.40 15.62 -10.53
CA ASP A 132 5.60 15.13 -9.86
C ASP A 132 5.29 13.80 -9.15
N PHE A 133 6.20 12.86 -9.33
CA PHE A 133 6.14 11.51 -8.76
C PHE A 133 7.33 11.27 -7.86
N ARG A 134 7.13 10.65 -6.72
CA ARG A 134 8.19 10.06 -5.90
C ARG A 134 7.73 8.73 -5.32
N LEU A 135 8.67 7.92 -4.88
CA LEU A 135 8.40 6.73 -4.11
C LEU A 135 8.64 7.01 -2.62
N LYS A 136 7.71 6.55 -1.81
CA LYS A 136 7.91 6.37 -0.38
C LYS A 136 8.30 4.91 -0.15
N ALA A 137 9.44 4.67 0.50
CA ALA A 137 9.92 3.36 0.92
C ALA A 137 9.60 3.16 2.41
N PHE A 138 8.94 2.07 2.74
CA PHE A 138 8.51 1.72 4.08
C PHE A 138 8.88 0.28 4.42
N ILE A 139 9.35 0.04 5.62
CA ILE A 139 9.64 -1.30 6.18
C ILE A 139 8.65 -1.59 7.31
N ASN A 140 8.66 -0.76 8.35
CA ASN A 140 7.79 -0.82 9.51
C ASN A 140 7.88 0.49 10.30
N ASP A 141 7.05 0.66 11.33
CA ASP A 141 6.96 1.90 12.12
C ASP A 141 8.21 2.25 12.94
N SER A 142 9.15 1.32 13.09
CA SER A 142 10.41 1.54 13.84
C SER A 142 11.54 2.05 12.95
N VAL A 143 11.36 2.03 11.62
CA VAL A 143 12.36 2.47 10.64
C VAL A 143 11.85 3.71 9.94
N PRO A 144 12.63 4.81 9.90
CA PRO A 144 12.21 6.01 9.20
C PRO A 144 11.86 5.75 7.72
N GLU A 145 10.78 6.37 7.26
CA GLU A 145 10.42 6.35 5.85
C GLU A 145 11.47 7.08 5.03
N LEU A 146 11.80 6.53 3.86
CA LEU A 146 12.69 7.18 2.90
C LEU A 146 11.91 7.58 1.66
N TYR A 147 12.38 8.62 1.00
CA TYR A 147 11.78 9.14 -0.23
C TYR A 147 12.80 9.15 -1.36
N SER A 148 12.35 8.81 -2.56
CA SER A 148 13.17 8.89 -3.76
C SER A 148 13.35 10.35 -4.23
N ASN A 149 14.21 10.53 -5.23
CA ASN A 149 14.15 11.72 -6.07
C ASN A 149 12.77 11.86 -6.74
N THR A 150 12.47 13.07 -7.20
CA THR A 150 11.25 13.39 -7.96
C THR A 150 11.47 13.15 -9.46
N VAL A 151 10.46 12.57 -10.10
CA VAL A 151 10.33 12.44 -11.55
C VAL A 151 9.09 13.20 -12.01
N ASN A 152 9.25 14.07 -13.01
CA ASN A 152 8.15 14.86 -13.57
C ASN A 152 7.65 14.26 -14.89
N MET A 153 6.33 14.20 -15.06
CA MET A 153 5.67 13.78 -16.29
C MET A 153 4.49 14.69 -16.62
N ALA A 154 4.20 14.84 -17.92
CA ALA A 154 3.00 15.54 -18.40
C ALA A 154 1.84 14.56 -18.53
N ILE A 155 0.81 14.73 -17.72
CA ILE A 155 -0.35 13.82 -17.68
C ILE A 155 -1.62 14.58 -18.02
N THR A 156 -2.37 14.06 -19.00
CA THR A 156 -3.72 14.55 -19.31
C THR A 156 -4.73 13.58 -18.70
N PRO A 157 -5.57 14.01 -17.74
CA PRO A 157 -6.57 13.16 -17.12
C PRO A 157 -7.77 12.93 -18.06
N TYR A 158 -8.63 11.97 -17.73
CA TYR A 158 -9.97 11.89 -18.32
C TYR A 158 -11.01 12.44 -17.33
N SER A 159 -12.15 12.89 -17.89
CA SER A 159 -13.27 13.39 -17.10
C SER A 159 -13.99 12.24 -16.39
N GLY A 160 -14.37 12.49 -15.16
CA GLY A 160 -15.13 11.57 -14.32
C GLY A 160 -14.25 10.80 -13.37
N ALA A 161 -14.44 11.03 -12.08
CA ALA A 161 -13.90 10.17 -11.04
C ALA A 161 -14.61 8.81 -11.09
N ARG A 162 -13.88 7.70 -10.91
CA ARG A 162 -14.51 6.40 -10.69
C ARG A 162 -15.39 6.46 -9.46
N THR A 163 -16.50 5.75 -9.51
CA THR A 163 -17.30 5.55 -8.31
C THR A 163 -16.43 4.90 -7.24
N GLN A 164 -16.47 5.44 -6.05
CA GLN A 164 -15.70 4.95 -4.91
C GLN A 164 -16.62 4.73 -3.72
N VAL A 165 -16.26 3.75 -2.92
CA VAL A 165 -16.90 3.44 -1.64
C VAL A 165 -15.83 3.20 -0.60
N TYR A 166 -16.22 3.18 0.67
CA TYR A 166 -15.29 3.00 1.78
C TYR A 166 -15.76 1.86 2.66
N PHE A 167 -14.85 0.99 3.04
CA PHE A 167 -15.12 -0.07 4.00
C PHE A 167 -14.91 0.45 5.42
N VAL A 168 -15.82 0.09 6.30
CA VAL A 168 -15.79 0.44 7.72
C VAL A 168 -16.18 -0.78 8.52
N GLY A 169 -15.34 -1.21 9.45
CA GLY A 169 -15.64 -2.37 10.26
C GLY A 169 -14.42 -2.96 10.96
N ASP A 170 -14.64 -3.81 11.91
CA ASP A 170 -13.59 -4.42 12.75
C ASP A 170 -12.77 -5.52 12.03
N ILE A 171 -13.06 -5.76 10.75
CA ILE A 171 -12.22 -6.57 9.87
C ILE A 171 -11.02 -5.80 9.30
N PHE A 172 -11.02 -4.48 9.43
CA PHE A 172 -10.00 -3.58 8.92
C PHE A 172 -9.36 -2.77 10.05
N ASP A 173 -8.17 -2.23 9.81
CA ASP A 173 -7.42 -1.46 10.81
C ASP A 173 -8.13 -0.16 11.21
N ASN A 174 -8.92 0.42 10.32
CA ASN A 174 -9.73 1.62 10.63
C ASN A 174 -10.90 1.33 11.59
N GLY A 175 -11.24 0.07 11.85
CA GLY A 175 -12.36 -0.33 12.70
C GLY A 175 -13.67 0.31 12.24
N TRP A 176 -14.52 0.71 13.19
CA TRP A 176 -15.79 1.39 12.94
C TRP A 176 -15.67 2.94 12.80
N ASN A 177 -14.45 3.43 12.55
CA ASN A 177 -14.23 4.86 12.28
C ASN A 177 -14.63 5.20 10.85
N ASN A 178 -15.87 5.64 10.65
CA ASN A 178 -16.38 6.01 9.32
C ASN A 178 -15.76 7.28 8.74
N ASN A 179 -15.02 8.05 9.54
CA ASN A 179 -14.34 9.27 9.06
C ASN A 179 -12.92 8.98 8.51
N ASP A 180 -12.48 7.73 8.56
CA ASP A 180 -11.20 7.30 8.04
C ASP A 180 -11.34 6.80 6.59
N PRO A 181 -10.77 7.50 5.59
CA PRO A 181 -10.86 7.11 4.19
C PRO A 181 -9.83 6.04 3.76
N SER A 182 -9.07 5.46 4.69
CA SER A 182 -7.95 4.54 4.37
C SER A 182 -8.39 3.29 3.62
N MET A 183 -9.62 2.80 3.87
CA MET A 183 -10.20 1.63 3.20
C MET A 183 -11.07 1.99 2.00
N ARG A 184 -10.58 2.88 1.16
CA ARG A 184 -11.22 3.31 -0.08
C ARG A 184 -11.12 2.23 -1.17
N ILE A 185 -12.24 1.90 -1.79
CA ILE A 185 -12.34 0.94 -2.89
C ILE A 185 -12.96 1.64 -4.09
N PHE A 186 -12.36 1.45 -5.25
CA PHE A 186 -12.86 2.00 -6.52
C PHE A 186 -13.64 0.96 -7.31
N ALA A 187 -14.60 1.42 -8.10
CA ALA A 187 -15.25 0.54 -9.07
C ALA A 187 -14.22 -0.09 -10.02
N ASP A 188 -14.36 -1.37 -10.33
CA ASP A 188 -13.37 -2.14 -11.09
C ASP A 188 -13.22 -1.67 -12.54
N ASP A 189 -14.36 -1.29 -13.16
CA ASP A 189 -14.39 -0.89 -14.55
C ASP A 189 -14.63 0.63 -14.69
N ASP A 190 -15.17 1.06 -15.79
CA ASP A 190 -15.42 2.47 -16.08
C ASP A 190 -16.43 3.12 -15.13
N VAL A 191 -16.63 4.42 -15.26
CA VAL A 191 -17.51 5.24 -14.42
C VAL A 191 -18.97 4.77 -14.34
N ASN A 192 -19.41 3.91 -15.24
CA ASN A 192 -20.77 3.37 -15.28
C ASN A 192 -20.86 1.98 -14.64
N ASN A 193 -19.76 1.37 -14.31
CA ASN A 193 -19.73 0.05 -13.69
C ASN A 193 -19.72 0.17 -12.17
N MET A 194 -20.72 -0.42 -11.53
CA MET A 194 -20.89 -0.46 -10.09
C MET A 194 -20.30 -1.74 -9.46
N LEU A 195 -19.39 -2.40 -10.16
CA LEU A 195 -18.66 -3.55 -9.63
C LEU A 195 -17.46 -3.08 -8.84
N PHE A 196 -17.36 -3.54 -7.60
CA PHE A 196 -16.23 -3.28 -6.70
C PHE A 196 -15.61 -4.60 -6.28
N THR A 197 -14.30 -4.71 -6.37
CA THR A 197 -13.57 -5.90 -5.91
C THR A 197 -12.56 -5.52 -4.84
N TYR A 198 -12.60 -6.22 -3.74
CA TYR A 198 -11.58 -6.16 -2.71
C TYR A 198 -10.86 -7.49 -2.63
N THR A 199 -9.54 -7.46 -2.67
CA THR A 199 -8.69 -8.64 -2.42
C THR A 199 -7.78 -8.32 -1.26
N GLY A 200 -7.95 -9.02 -0.16
CA GLY A 200 -7.17 -8.77 1.04
C GLY A 200 -7.54 -9.72 2.17
N PHE A 201 -6.93 -9.49 3.32
CA PHE A 201 -7.25 -10.25 4.52
C PHE A 201 -8.61 -9.81 5.08
N VAL A 202 -9.46 -10.79 5.38
CA VAL A 202 -10.74 -10.61 6.07
C VAL A 202 -10.70 -11.44 7.34
N LYS A 203 -10.77 -10.78 8.49
CA LYS A 203 -10.74 -11.45 9.78
C LYS A 203 -12.04 -12.19 10.04
N ALA A 204 -11.97 -13.50 10.25
CA ALA A 204 -13.16 -14.32 10.54
C ALA A 204 -13.88 -13.87 11.82
N GLY A 205 -15.21 -13.87 11.79
CA GLY A 205 -16.05 -13.46 12.92
C GLY A 205 -16.09 -11.95 13.15
N SER A 206 -15.56 -11.16 12.24
CA SER A 206 -15.64 -9.70 12.22
C SER A 206 -16.75 -9.23 11.28
N ALA A 207 -17.11 -7.98 11.37
CA ALA A 207 -18.15 -7.38 10.56
C ALA A 207 -17.73 -6.06 9.94
N PHE A 208 -18.37 -5.69 8.84
CA PHE A 208 -18.14 -4.41 8.17
C PHE A 208 -19.41 -3.87 7.53
N LYS A 209 -19.34 -2.64 7.13
CA LYS A 209 -20.29 -1.97 6.24
C LYS A 209 -19.52 -1.25 5.14
N ILE A 210 -20.25 -0.87 4.12
CA ILE A 210 -19.75 -0.04 3.04
C ILE A 210 -20.46 1.29 3.15
N ILE A 211 -19.72 2.39 3.05
CA ILE A 211 -20.28 3.75 3.04
C ILE A 211 -19.90 4.46 1.75
N GLN A 212 -20.73 5.40 1.32
CA GLN A 212 -20.44 6.20 0.13
C GLN A 212 -19.50 7.36 0.45
N THR A 213 -19.66 7.99 1.61
CA THR A 213 -18.94 9.20 1.98
C THR A 213 -18.37 9.06 3.38
N PRO A 214 -17.06 9.27 3.58
CA PRO A 214 -16.46 9.28 4.90
C PRO A 214 -17.15 10.31 5.81
N GLY A 215 -17.36 9.92 7.06
CA GLY A 215 -18.05 10.74 8.05
C GLY A 215 -19.58 10.72 7.95
N ASP A 216 -20.15 10.11 6.93
CA ASP A 216 -21.60 10.06 6.71
C ASP A 216 -22.12 8.61 6.67
N TRP A 217 -23.08 8.29 7.54
CA TRP A 217 -23.82 7.04 7.57
C TRP A 217 -25.11 7.08 6.74
N GLY A 218 -25.42 8.18 6.06
CA GLY A 218 -26.67 8.37 5.31
C GLY A 218 -26.83 7.38 4.16
N ILE A 219 -25.76 7.11 3.43
CA ILE A 219 -25.73 6.06 2.40
C ILE A 219 -24.70 5.01 2.81
N GLN A 220 -25.20 3.87 3.23
CA GLN A 220 -24.42 2.73 3.64
C GLN A 220 -25.06 1.43 3.14
N TRP A 221 -24.23 0.43 2.91
CA TRP A 221 -24.68 -0.91 2.51
C TRP A 221 -24.31 -1.92 3.58
N GLY A 222 -25.21 -2.85 3.78
CA GLY A 222 -25.08 -4.00 4.64
C GLY A 222 -26.07 -5.09 4.21
N TYR A 223 -26.23 -6.16 4.95
CA TYR A 223 -27.23 -7.17 4.65
C TYR A 223 -28.61 -6.76 5.15
N ASP A 224 -29.62 -6.99 4.32
CA ASP A 224 -31.03 -6.94 4.74
C ASP A 224 -31.46 -8.24 5.45
N SER A 225 -32.75 -8.34 5.77
CA SER A 225 -33.32 -9.54 6.43
C SER A 225 -33.22 -10.81 5.59
N ASP A 226 -33.09 -10.69 4.29
CA ASP A 226 -33.04 -11.80 3.35
C ASP A 226 -31.58 -12.17 3.00
N GLY A 227 -30.60 -11.45 3.57
CA GLY A 227 -29.18 -11.65 3.35
C GLY A 227 -28.69 -11.08 2.03
N ALA A 228 -29.46 -10.19 1.39
CA ALA A 228 -29.04 -9.44 0.22
C ALA A 228 -28.37 -8.14 0.63
N LEU A 229 -27.45 -7.64 -0.22
CA LEU A 229 -26.83 -6.36 0.01
C LEU A 229 -27.85 -5.24 -0.23
N SER A 230 -28.05 -4.39 0.76
CA SER A 230 -29.03 -3.30 0.76
C SER A 230 -28.46 -2.01 1.32
N ASN A 231 -28.96 -0.88 0.85
CA ASN A 231 -28.60 0.46 1.30
C ASN A 231 -29.73 1.15 2.09
N ASP A 232 -30.64 0.42 2.66
CA ASP A 232 -31.85 0.94 3.32
C ASP A 232 -31.57 1.58 4.69
N GLY A 233 -30.38 1.90 5.04
CA GLY A 233 -30.00 2.57 6.29
C GLY A 233 -30.24 1.74 7.57
N GLY A 234 -31.08 0.72 7.52
CA GLY A 234 -31.34 -0.26 8.57
C GLY A 234 -30.64 -1.59 8.34
N SER A 235 -29.91 -1.72 7.25
CA SER A 235 -29.21 -2.95 6.89
C SER A 235 -28.26 -3.41 7.98
N GLY A 236 -28.19 -4.73 8.19
CA GLY A 236 -27.28 -5.37 9.11
C GLY A 236 -25.83 -5.24 8.66
N ASN A 237 -24.93 -5.74 9.47
CA ASN A 237 -23.51 -5.80 9.09
C ASN A 237 -23.27 -6.92 8.07
N ILE A 238 -22.24 -6.75 7.25
CA ILE A 238 -21.69 -7.82 6.42
C ILE A 238 -20.69 -8.57 7.30
N GLU A 239 -20.86 -9.89 7.43
CA GLU A 239 -20.02 -10.71 8.29
C GLU A 239 -18.89 -11.36 7.49
N GLY A 240 -17.69 -11.31 8.02
CA GLY A 240 -16.52 -11.97 7.45
C GLY A 240 -16.50 -13.46 7.82
N TRP A 241 -16.86 -14.33 6.89
CA TRP A 241 -16.91 -15.79 7.12
C TRP A 241 -15.65 -16.53 6.66
N LEU A 242 -14.77 -15.92 5.84
CA LEU A 242 -13.67 -16.62 5.18
C LEU A 242 -12.33 -15.91 5.33
N LEU A 243 -11.29 -16.70 5.52
CA LEU A 243 -9.90 -16.25 5.62
C LEU A 243 -9.28 -15.80 4.28
N TYR A 244 -9.91 -16.14 3.16
CA TYR A 244 -9.50 -15.75 1.81
C TYR A 244 -10.73 -15.71 0.91
N ASP A 245 -11.26 -14.54 0.64
CA ASP A 245 -12.27 -14.42 -0.39
C ASP A 245 -12.23 -13.08 -1.12
N HIS A 246 -12.65 -13.13 -2.39
CA HIS A 246 -12.91 -11.94 -3.17
C HIS A 246 -14.32 -11.47 -2.84
N VAL A 247 -14.45 -10.31 -2.20
CA VAL A 247 -15.76 -9.68 -2.06
C VAL A 247 -16.06 -9.01 -3.38
N ARG A 248 -17.00 -9.57 -4.14
CA ARG A 248 -17.49 -9.01 -5.38
C ARG A 248 -18.84 -8.37 -5.13
N LEU A 249 -18.89 -7.06 -5.22
CA LEU A 249 -20.12 -6.29 -5.11
C LEU A 249 -20.56 -5.93 -6.52
N GLY A 250 -21.70 -6.47 -6.94
CA GLY A 250 -22.37 -6.11 -8.19
C GLY A 250 -23.77 -5.59 -7.87
N TRP A 251 -24.20 -4.57 -8.56
CA TRP A 251 -25.54 -3.97 -8.44
C TRP A 251 -26.40 -4.38 -9.61
#